data_c568e7e435b38d055a91c36ec0ead34b
#
_entry.id   c568e7e435b38d055a91c36ec0ead34b
#
_cell.length_a   1.000
_cell.length_b   1.000
_cell.length_c   1.000
_cell.angle_alpha   90.00
_cell.angle_beta   90.00
_cell.angle_gamma   90.00
#
_symmetry.space_group_name_H-M   'P 1'
#
loop_
_entity.id
_entity.type
_entity.pdbx_description
1 polymer ?
#
loop_
_entity_poly.entity_id
_entity_poly.type
_entity_poly.pdbx_seq_one_letter_code
_entity_poly.pdbx_strand_id
1 'polypeptide(L)'
;VAALLLLAACSPVADHARLGDRRYAEHAFGDALAEYRLAMHQGAPDAELRAKFAAAALQAGALGEAVTAYHDLAHAEAGAGDEAADGLTRAARLAIGAHDMSALSDALLALRDIAPQRPVGFLAVALGAGTAYVRRPEAMDVLLQAAAAASTAPGADSFLVAYADLNAHMGRCDAATRTYEAVLRRSRQVPPLVEAARGGLAGCSVEDGKVSLSAGALQDAEARFRKAISIGEPDSVVRLAWLLVGDTRWAKGDTAVAQDSYRRAISGAAEGDPIAARAEDQLNRLLGKGSPTP
;
A
#
# COMPACT_ATOMS: atom_id res chain seq x y z
N VAL A 1 61.07 33.47 -32.24
CA VAL A 1 60.26 32.25 -31.89
C VAL A 1 59.80 32.45 -30.46
N ALA A 2 58.58 32.95 -30.24
CA ALA A 2 57.98 33.17 -28.93
C ALA A 2 57.20 31.89 -28.54
N ALA A 3 57.69 31.17 -27.54
CA ALA A 3 57.01 30.03 -26.94
C ALA A 3 55.87 30.56 -26.04
N LEU A 4 54.61 30.39 -26.46
CA LEU A 4 53.42 30.59 -25.64
C LEU A 4 53.33 29.39 -24.69
N LEU A 5 53.71 29.59 -23.42
CA LEU A 5 53.39 28.66 -22.33
C LEU A 5 51.89 28.80 -22.02
N LEU A 6 51.09 27.87 -22.49
CA LEU A 6 49.70 27.65 -22.06
C LEU A 6 49.76 27.09 -20.62
N LEU A 7 49.66 27.96 -19.63
CA LEU A 7 49.33 27.59 -18.26
C LEU A 7 47.88 27.11 -18.26
N ALA A 8 47.69 25.79 -18.36
CA ALA A 8 46.42 25.16 -18.02
C ALA A 8 46.17 25.41 -16.53
N ALA A 9 45.36 26.39 -16.21
CA ALA A 9 44.82 26.61 -14.87
C ALA A 9 43.92 25.43 -14.56
N CYS A 10 44.49 24.35 -14.00
CA CYS A 10 43.69 23.36 -13.28
C CYS A 10 43.05 24.08 -12.10
N SER A 11 41.80 24.54 -12.26
CA SER A 11 41.01 24.91 -11.09
C SER A 11 40.95 23.67 -10.21
N PRO A 12 41.38 23.74 -8.94
CA PRO A 12 41.25 22.59 -8.05
C PRO A 12 39.76 22.29 -7.94
N VAL A 13 39.36 21.16 -8.49
CA VAL A 13 38.00 20.64 -8.26
C VAL A 13 37.88 20.49 -6.76
N ALA A 14 36.90 21.17 -6.16
CA ALA A 14 36.70 21.11 -4.72
C ALA A 14 36.47 19.63 -4.32
N ASP A 15 37.25 19.17 -3.36
CA ASP A 15 37.11 17.85 -2.78
C ASP A 15 35.94 17.87 -1.80
N HIS A 16 34.74 17.70 -2.37
CA HIS A 16 33.48 17.73 -1.62
C HIS A 16 33.38 16.58 -0.61
N ALA A 17 33.97 15.43 -0.89
CA ALA A 17 33.99 14.33 0.08
C ALA A 17 34.72 14.73 1.36
N ARG A 18 35.90 15.35 1.21
CA ARG A 18 36.70 15.82 2.35
C ARG A 18 36.10 17.05 3.06
N LEU A 19 35.36 17.89 2.33
CA LEU A 19 34.58 18.97 2.94
C LEU A 19 33.42 18.39 3.76
N GLY A 20 32.73 17.40 3.23
CA GLY A 20 31.68 16.65 3.93
C GLY A 20 32.16 16.00 5.22
N ASP A 21 33.33 15.33 5.19
CA ASP A 21 33.96 14.75 6.40
C ASP A 21 34.18 15.79 7.50
N ARG A 22 34.65 16.97 7.13
CA ARG A 22 34.90 18.06 8.06
C ARG A 22 33.60 18.58 8.67
N ARG A 23 32.55 18.80 7.84
CA ARG A 23 31.25 19.24 8.30
C ARG A 23 30.56 18.20 9.19
N TYR A 24 30.75 16.93 8.85
CA TYR A 24 30.22 15.83 9.67
C TYR A 24 30.89 15.81 11.06
N ALA A 25 32.22 15.97 11.11
CA ALA A 25 32.96 16.06 12.37
C ALA A 25 32.56 17.28 13.23
N GLU A 26 32.17 18.38 12.59
CA GLU A 26 31.63 19.60 13.22
C GLU A 26 30.14 19.44 13.65
N HIS A 27 29.53 18.29 13.44
CA HIS A 27 28.08 18.00 13.65
C HIS A 27 27.14 18.86 12.79
N ALA A 28 27.67 19.50 11.74
CA ALA A 28 26.93 20.25 10.75
C ALA A 28 26.37 19.28 9.67
N PHE A 29 25.48 18.37 10.10
CA PHE A 29 25.05 17.22 9.28
C PHE A 29 24.32 17.63 7.99
N GLY A 30 23.57 18.72 8.01
CA GLY A 30 22.93 19.28 6.80
C GLY A 30 23.94 19.74 5.77
N ASP A 31 24.99 20.43 6.22
CA ASP A 31 26.09 20.90 5.35
C ASP A 31 26.89 19.69 4.85
N ALA A 32 27.19 18.71 5.73
CA ALA A 32 27.87 17.49 5.35
C ALA A 32 27.09 16.73 4.26
N LEU A 33 25.78 16.61 4.41
CA LEU A 33 24.92 15.98 3.42
C LEU A 33 24.98 16.71 2.06
N ALA A 34 24.96 18.05 2.07
CA ALA A 34 25.08 18.84 0.86
C ALA A 34 26.43 18.60 0.14
N GLU A 35 27.51 18.57 0.90
CA GLU A 35 28.87 18.32 0.36
C GLU A 35 29.00 16.89 -0.19
N TYR A 36 28.54 15.88 0.54
CA TYR A 36 28.54 14.49 0.04
C TYR A 36 27.66 14.32 -1.19
N ARG A 37 26.51 15.02 -1.28
CA ARG A 37 25.66 15.01 -2.48
C ARG A 37 26.42 15.55 -3.71
N LEU A 38 27.19 16.59 -3.54
CA LEU A 38 28.09 17.11 -4.61
C LEU A 38 29.18 16.10 -4.96
N ALA A 39 29.82 15.47 -3.97
CA ALA A 39 30.80 14.43 -4.20
C ALA A 39 30.25 13.24 -4.99
N MET A 40 29.02 12.79 -4.66
CA MET A 40 28.32 11.71 -5.39
C MET A 40 28.13 12.05 -6.87
N HIS A 41 28.02 13.32 -7.25
CA HIS A 41 27.87 13.77 -8.63
C HIS A 41 29.18 14.01 -9.37
N GLN A 42 30.33 14.10 -8.69
CA GLN A 42 31.63 14.39 -9.31
C GLN A 42 32.31 13.20 -9.98
N GLY A 43 31.88 11.95 -9.63
CA GLY A 43 32.50 10.75 -10.17
C GLY A 43 31.71 9.50 -9.81
N ALA A 44 32.28 8.31 -10.05
CA ALA A 44 31.70 7.07 -9.57
C ALA A 44 31.93 6.97 -8.06
N PRO A 45 30.88 7.06 -7.22
CA PRO A 45 31.05 6.98 -5.77
C PRO A 45 31.48 5.57 -5.36
N ASP A 46 32.49 5.49 -4.47
CA ASP A 46 32.89 4.25 -3.82
C ASP A 46 31.98 3.90 -2.63
N ALA A 47 32.19 2.72 -2.04
CA ALA A 47 31.43 2.24 -0.89
C ALA A 47 31.50 3.20 0.29
N GLU A 48 32.67 3.77 0.57
CA GLU A 48 32.88 4.67 1.70
C GLU A 48 32.08 5.96 1.54
N LEU A 49 32.12 6.59 0.37
CA LEU A 49 31.31 7.78 0.08
C LEU A 49 29.81 7.53 0.16
N ARG A 50 29.34 6.37 -0.34
CA ARG A 50 27.92 5.97 -0.22
C ARG A 50 27.49 5.83 1.23
N ALA A 51 28.31 5.16 2.06
CA ALA A 51 28.05 4.99 3.48
C ALA A 51 28.03 6.34 4.23
N LYS A 52 28.99 7.22 3.94
CA LYS A 52 29.06 8.58 4.51
C LYS A 52 27.84 9.43 4.13
N PHE A 53 27.42 9.36 2.87
CA PHE A 53 26.24 10.05 2.39
C PHE A 53 24.97 9.56 3.12
N ALA A 54 24.78 8.23 3.22
CA ALA A 54 23.65 7.64 3.92
C ALA A 54 23.63 8.03 5.42
N ALA A 55 24.79 7.98 6.08
CA ALA A 55 24.91 8.38 7.48
C ALA A 55 24.64 9.87 7.69
N ALA A 56 25.11 10.75 6.79
CA ALA A 56 24.86 12.18 6.87
C ALA A 56 23.37 12.51 6.66
N ALA A 57 22.71 11.84 5.70
CA ALA A 57 21.27 11.98 5.48
C ALA A 57 20.46 11.57 6.72
N LEU A 58 20.85 10.47 7.36
CA LEU A 58 20.22 10.00 8.60
C LEU A 58 20.37 11.01 9.74
N GLN A 59 21.57 11.54 9.96
CA GLN A 59 21.86 12.50 11.03
C GLN A 59 21.25 13.88 10.76
N ALA A 60 21.12 14.27 9.49
CA ALA A 60 20.44 15.49 9.09
C ALA A 60 18.90 15.41 9.20
N GLY A 61 18.34 14.24 9.51
CA GLY A 61 16.89 14.02 9.57
C GLY A 61 16.22 13.92 8.19
N ALA A 62 16.99 13.83 7.11
CA ALA A 62 16.50 13.60 5.75
C ALA A 62 16.15 12.11 5.57
N LEU A 63 15.11 11.64 6.30
CA LEU A 63 14.85 10.21 6.50
C LEU A 63 14.56 9.46 5.20
N GLY A 64 13.77 10.02 4.29
CA GLY A 64 13.50 9.41 2.99
C GLY A 64 14.76 9.24 2.14
N GLU A 65 15.63 10.25 2.15
CA GLU A 65 16.93 10.19 1.44
C GLU A 65 17.88 9.18 2.09
N ALA A 66 17.90 9.12 3.43
CA ALA A 66 18.69 8.13 4.17
C ALA A 66 18.25 6.71 3.84
N VAL A 67 16.93 6.45 3.78
CA VAL A 67 16.40 5.14 3.43
C VAL A 67 16.84 4.73 2.02
N THR A 68 16.70 5.61 1.03
CA THR A 68 17.14 5.35 -0.34
C THR A 68 18.64 5.09 -0.39
N ALA A 69 19.43 5.92 0.30
CA ALA A 69 20.90 5.81 0.28
C ALA A 69 21.41 4.50 0.91
N TYR A 70 20.83 4.05 2.04
CA TYR A 70 21.18 2.75 2.64
C TYR A 70 20.74 1.57 1.78
N HIS A 71 19.57 1.65 1.15
CA HIS A 71 19.11 0.63 0.23
C HIS A 71 20.06 0.49 -0.98
N ASP A 72 20.43 1.61 -1.58
CA ASP A 72 21.37 1.66 -2.70
C ASP A 72 22.78 1.18 -2.31
N LEU A 73 23.25 1.50 -1.09
CA LEU A 73 24.51 1.01 -0.55
C LEU A 73 24.53 -0.51 -0.51
N ALA A 74 23.47 -1.15 0.01
CA ALA A 74 23.39 -2.61 0.09
C ALA A 74 23.43 -3.30 -1.28
N HIS A 75 22.82 -2.67 -2.29
CA HIS A 75 22.79 -3.22 -3.66
C HIS A 75 24.08 -2.94 -4.45
N ALA A 76 24.73 -1.82 -4.18
CA ALA A 76 25.96 -1.45 -4.89
C ALA A 76 27.20 -2.17 -4.36
N GLU A 77 27.22 -2.54 -3.06
CA GLU A 77 28.44 -2.98 -2.37
C GLU A 77 28.25 -4.34 -1.70
N ALA A 78 28.93 -5.35 -2.23
CA ALA A 78 28.93 -6.68 -1.63
C ALA A 78 29.55 -6.61 -0.22
N GLY A 79 28.77 -6.93 0.81
CA GLY A 79 29.19 -6.89 2.21
C GLY A 79 28.69 -5.70 3.02
N ALA A 80 28.10 -4.67 2.41
CA ALA A 80 27.49 -3.54 3.12
C ALA A 80 26.06 -3.83 3.66
N GLY A 81 25.53 -5.02 3.42
CA GLY A 81 24.16 -5.37 3.78
C GLY A 81 23.82 -5.19 5.26
N ASP A 82 24.72 -5.58 6.17
CA ASP A 82 24.50 -5.45 7.62
C ASP A 82 24.52 -3.98 8.06
N GLU A 83 25.48 -3.19 7.56
CA GLU A 83 25.57 -1.76 7.83
C GLU A 83 24.32 -1.03 7.32
N ALA A 84 23.89 -1.32 6.10
CA ALA A 84 22.70 -0.76 5.50
C ALA A 84 21.45 -1.12 6.30
N ALA A 85 21.32 -2.39 6.72
CA ALA A 85 20.19 -2.85 7.53
C ALA A 85 20.15 -2.18 8.92
N ASP A 86 21.31 -1.91 9.52
CA ASP A 86 21.39 -1.15 10.77
C ASP A 86 21.01 0.32 10.56
N GLY A 87 21.45 0.93 9.46
CA GLY A 87 21.06 2.28 9.06
C GLY A 87 19.55 2.41 8.84
N LEU A 88 18.94 1.49 8.08
CA LEU A 88 17.50 1.43 7.85
C LEU A 88 16.70 1.22 9.14
N THR A 89 17.19 0.38 10.06
CA THR A 89 16.57 0.18 11.37
C THR A 89 16.57 1.47 12.20
N ARG A 90 17.66 2.24 12.14
CA ARG A 90 17.74 3.55 12.81
C ARG A 90 16.81 4.57 12.14
N ALA A 91 16.76 4.61 10.80
CA ALA A 91 15.85 5.46 10.06
C ALA A 91 14.39 5.17 10.43
N ALA A 92 13.99 3.90 10.49
CA ALA A 92 12.65 3.50 10.92
C ALA A 92 12.30 3.98 12.34
N ARG A 93 13.24 3.88 13.29
CA ARG A 93 13.02 4.38 14.66
C ARG A 93 12.88 5.89 14.72
N LEU A 94 13.71 6.64 13.98
CA LEU A 94 13.60 8.08 13.88
C LEU A 94 12.30 8.51 13.22
N ALA A 95 11.87 7.80 12.18
CA ALA A 95 10.60 8.04 11.50
C ALA A 95 9.40 7.87 12.45
N ILE A 96 9.41 6.88 13.35
CA ILE A 96 8.40 6.74 14.42
C ILE A 96 8.39 7.98 15.30
N GLY A 97 9.55 8.43 15.76
CA GLY A 97 9.67 9.62 16.62
C GLY A 97 9.23 10.92 15.93
N ALA A 98 9.48 11.02 14.63
CA ALA A 98 9.11 12.17 13.80
C ALA A 98 7.66 12.09 13.26
N HIS A 99 6.93 11.01 13.52
CA HIS A 99 5.63 10.71 12.92
C HIS A 99 5.65 10.69 11.37
N ASP A 100 6.80 10.37 10.78
CA ASP A 100 6.96 10.22 9.34
C ASP A 100 6.63 8.78 8.91
N MET A 101 5.35 8.54 8.66
CA MET A 101 4.86 7.21 8.28
C MET A 101 5.32 6.80 6.88
N SER A 102 5.66 7.74 6.01
CA SER A 102 6.20 7.43 4.68
C SER A 102 7.62 6.87 4.80
N ALA A 103 8.51 7.59 5.49
CA ALA A 103 9.88 7.12 5.71
C ALA A 103 9.93 5.81 6.51
N LEU A 104 9.02 5.62 7.50
CA LEU A 104 8.89 4.35 8.22
C LEU A 104 8.50 3.20 7.29
N SER A 105 7.51 3.42 6.44
CA SER A 105 7.07 2.46 5.44
C SER A 105 8.20 2.05 4.49
N ASP A 106 8.88 3.04 3.93
CA ASP A 106 9.94 2.80 2.95
C ASP A 106 11.14 2.09 3.60
N ALA A 107 11.50 2.45 4.85
CA ALA A 107 12.55 1.77 5.61
C ALA A 107 12.21 0.30 5.89
N LEU A 108 10.96 -0.01 6.22
CA LEU A 108 10.53 -1.41 6.46
C LEU A 108 10.54 -2.24 5.17
N LEU A 109 10.15 -1.65 4.04
CA LEU A 109 10.24 -2.29 2.74
C LEU A 109 11.69 -2.58 2.35
N ALA A 110 12.56 -1.58 2.46
CA ALA A 110 13.98 -1.73 2.19
C ALA A 110 14.63 -2.81 3.10
N LEU A 111 14.26 -2.85 4.39
CA LEU A 111 14.71 -3.89 5.31
C LEU A 111 14.26 -5.29 4.88
N ARG A 112 13.04 -5.43 4.38
CA ARG A 112 12.55 -6.74 3.89
C ARG A 112 13.27 -7.19 2.62
N ASP A 113 13.67 -6.24 1.78
CA ASP A 113 14.42 -6.53 0.56
C ASP A 113 15.86 -6.99 0.86
N ILE A 114 16.62 -6.19 1.62
CA ILE A 114 18.06 -6.44 1.83
C ILE A 114 18.37 -7.39 2.99
N ALA A 115 17.48 -7.49 3.99
CA ALA A 115 17.68 -8.28 5.21
C ALA A 115 16.40 -9.04 5.60
N PRO A 116 15.90 -9.98 4.76
CA PRO A 116 14.62 -10.65 4.96
C PRO A 116 14.50 -11.43 6.27
N GLN A 117 15.59 -11.83 6.87
CA GLN A 117 15.60 -12.54 8.16
C GLN A 117 15.57 -11.60 9.38
N ARG A 118 15.75 -10.30 9.19
CA ARG A 118 15.74 -9.33 10.30
C ARG A 118 14.31 -9.11 10.81
N PRO A 119 14.06 -9.24 12.13
CA PRO A 119 12.73 -9.02 12.69
C PRO A 119 12.34 -7.54 12.58
N VAL A 120 11.22 -7.24 11.94
CA VAL A 120 10.69 -5.87 11.78
C VAL A 120 9.31 -5.67 12.42
N GLY A 121 8.69 -6.73 12.96
CA GLY A 121 7.32 -6.70 13.46
C GLY A 121 7.08 -5.62 14.52
N PHE A 122 8.03 -5.42 15.44
CA PHE A 122 7.92 -4.39 16.48
C PHE A 122 7.97 -2.95 15.93
N LEU A 123 8.66 -2.73 14.82
CA LEU A 123 8.64 -1.44 14.10
C LEU A 123 7.36 -1.31 13.25
N ALA A 124 6.94 -2.40 12.63
CA ALA A 124 5.77 -2.43 11.77
C ALA A 124 4.48 -2.13 12.52
N VAL A 125 4.38 -2.49 13.81
CA VAL A 125 3.23 -2.14 14.66
C VAL A 125 2.98 -0.64 14.71
N ALA A 126 4.03 0.18 14.64
CA ALA A 126 3.90 1.63 14.66
C ALA A 126 3.24 2.23 13.40
N LEU A 127 3.26 1.51 12.28
CA LEU A 127 2.58 1.96 11.06
C LEU A 127 1.06 2.05 11.20
N GLY A 128 0.47 1.20 12.02
CA GLY A 128 -0.99 1.02 12.04
C GLY A 128 -1.51 0.37 10.75
N ALA A 129 -2.75 -0.12 10.81
CA ALA A 129 -3.34 -0.91 9.72
C ALA A 129 -3.99 -0.06 8.60
N GLY A 130 -4.10 1.24 8.74
CA GLY A 130 -4.87 2.11 7.84
C GLY A 130 -4.07 3.00 6.89
N THR A 131 -2.78 2.77 6.73
CA THR A 131 -1.91 3.64 5.92
C THR A 131 -1.93 3.28 4.44
N ALA A 132 -1.61 4.24 3.56
CA ALA A 132 -1.46 4.02 2.12
C ALA A 132 -0.40 2.94 1.80
N TYR A 133 0.55 2.72 2.70
CA TYR A 133 1.57 1.69 2.63
C TYR A 133 0.99 0.28 2.50
N VAL A 134 -0.07 -0.06 3.25
CA VAL A 134 -0.69 -1.40 3.24
C VAL A 134 -1.28 -1.83 1.89
N ARG A 135 -1.31 -0.95 0.90
CA ARG A 135 -1.73 -1.28 -0.46
C ARG A 135 -0.60 -1.79 -1.36
N ARG A 136 0.65 -1.78 -0.88
CA ARG A 136 1.80 -2.30 -1.63
C ARG A 136 1.92 -3.81 -1.42
N PRO A 137 2.09 -4.62 -2.47
CA PRO A 137 2.22 -6.08 -2.36
C PRO A 137 3.31 -6.53 -1.38
N GLU A 138 4.40 -5.76 -1.31
CA GLU A 138 5.55 -6.00 -0.44
C GLU A 138 5.23 -5.85 1.04
N ALA A 139 4.12 -5.17 1.36
CA ALA A 139 3.66 -5.01 2.74
C ALA A 139 3.15 -6.31 3.37
N MET A 140 2.86 -7.36 2.59
CA MET A 140 2.27 -8.59 3.12
C MET A 140 3.05 -9.20 4.28
N ASP A 141 4.36 -9.38 4.11
CA ASP A 141 5.21 -9.98 5.15
C ASP A 141 5.34 -9.07 6.37
N VAL A 142 5.41 -7.76 6.15
CA VAL A 142 5.47 -6.77 7.22
C VAL A 142 4.19 -6.78 8.04
N LEU A 143 3.02 -6.88 7.41
CA LEU A 143 1.73 -6.98 8.10
C LEU A 143 1.61 -8.26 8.93
N LEU A 144 2.08 -9.41 8.43
CA LEU A 144 2.09 -10.65 9.18
C LEU A 144 3.04 -10.59 10.38
N GLN A 145 4.22 -9.98 10.23
CA GLN A 145 5.14 -9.76 11.34
C GLN A 145 4.58 -8.77 12.37
N ALA A 146 3.90 -7.71 11.91
CA ALA A 146 3.21 -6.79 12.81
C ALA A 146 2.09 -7.49 13.60
N ALA A 147 1.31 -8.34 12.95
CA ALA A 147 0.28 -9.13 13.60
C ALA A 147 0.88 -10.08 14.67
N ALA A 148 2.01 -10.72 14.36
CA ALA A 148 2.72 -11.59 15.29
C ALA A 148 3.35 -10.84 16.48
N ALA A 149 3.76 -9.59 16.27
CA ALA A 149 4.39 -8.73 17.29
C ALA A 149 3.38 -7.91 18.11
N ALA A 150 2.12 -7.86 17.71
CA ALA A 150 1.08 -7.09 18.40
C ALA A 150 0.84 -7.61 19.82
N SER A 151 0.77 -6.70 20.78
CA SER A 151 0.60 -7.01 22.20
C SER A 151 -0.82 -7.44 22.59
N THR A 152 -1.79 -7.21 21.70
CA THR A 152 -3.21 -7.53 21.94
C THR A 152 -3.81 -8.27 20.75
N ALA A 153 -4.78 -9.15 21.00
CA ALA A 153 -5.49 -9.87 19.95
C ALA A 153 -6.22 -8.92 18.97
N PRO A 154 -6.93 -7.88 19.41
CA PRO A 154 -7.52 -6.89 18.49
C PRO A 154 -6.46 -6.16 17.65
N GLY A 155 -5.30 -5.83 18.20
CA GLY A 155 -4.19 -5.25 17.46
C GLY A 155 -3.67 -6.19 16.39
N ALA A 156 -3.45 -7.47 16.72
CA ALA A 156 -3.07 -8.49 15.75
C ALA A 156 -4.13 -8.62 14.64
N ASP A 157 -5.40 -8.66 15.01
CA ASP A 157 -6.51 -8.80 14.05
C ASP A 157 -6.66 -7.56 13.15
N SER A 158 -6.31 -6.35 13.61
CA SER A 158 -6.26 -5.16 12.76
C SER A 158 -5.24 -5.32 11.62
N PHE A 159 -4.06 -5.83 11.90
CA PHE A 159 -3.05 -6.11 10.87
C PHE A 159 -3.48 -7.24 9.94
N LEU A 160 -4.20 -8.24 10.45
CA LEU A 160 -4.74 -9.32 9.62
C LEU A 160 -5.88 -8.84 8.72
N VAL A 161 -6.71 -7.89 9.16
CA VAL A 161 -7.69 -7.23 8.27
C VAL A 161 -6.96 -6.51 7.15
N ALA A 162 -5.93 -5.69 7.47
CA ALA A 162 -5.14 -5.00 6.46
C ALA A 162 -4.45 -5.97 5.48
N TYR A 163 -3.95 -7.10 5.96
CA TYR A 163 -3.40 -8.17 5.13
C TYR A 163 -4.47 -8.78 4.20
N ALA A 164 -5.68 -8.99 4.70
CA ALA A 164 -6.78 -9.50 3.90
C ALA A 164 -7.25 -8.47 2.84
N ASP A 165 -7.33 -7.17 3.21
CA ASP A 165 -7.65 -6.08 2.28
C ASP A 165 -6.63 -6.01 1.14
N LEU A 166 -5.35 -6.17 1.45
CA LEU A 166 -4.29 -6.22 0.44
C LEU A 166 -4.45 -7.41 -0.50
N ASN A 167 -4.74 -8.61 0.03
CA ASN A 167 -5.03 -9.78 -0.80
C ASN A 167 -6.25 -9.55 -1.71
N ALA A 168 -7.34 -8.99 -1.17
CA ALA A 168 -8.53 -8.65 -1.93
C ALA A 168 -8.23 -7.65 -3.06
N HIS A 169 -7.45 -6.60 -2.75
CA HIS A 169 -7.02 -5.61 -3.73
C HIS A 169 -6.17 -6.21 -4.88
N MET A 170 -5.42 -7.26 -4.57
CA MET A 170 -4.63 -8.02 -5.57
C MET A 170 -5.44 -9.10 -6.30
N GLY A 171 -6.78 -9.15 -6.12
CA GLY A 171 -7.63 -10.16 -6.73
C GLY A 171 -7.55 -11.56 -6.07
N ARG A 172 -6.91 -11.67 -4.89
CA ARG A 172 -6.75 -12.94 -4.17
C ARG A 172 -7.87 -13.14 -3.15
N CYS A 173 -9.13 -13.08 -3.60
CA CYS A 173 -10.29 -13.13 -2.73
C CYS A 173 -10.39 -14.41 -1.90
N ASP A 174 -9.91 -15.55 -2.38
CA ASP A 174 -9.86 -16.79 -1.60
C ASP A 174 -9.00 -16.67 -0.34
N ALA A 175 -7.82 -16.04 -0.45
CA ALA A 175 -6.93 -15.82 0.68
C ALA A 175 -7.52 -14.78 1.65
N ALA A 176 -8.05 -13.69 1.11
CA ALA A 176 -8.69 -12.64 1.87
C ALA A 176 -9.89 -13.16 2.68
N THR A 177 -10.78 -13.92 2.05
CA THR A 177 -11.97 -14.52 2.68
C THR A 177 -11.59 -15.36 3.89
N ARG A 178 -10.61 -16.26 3.78
CA ARG A 178 -10.16 -17.09 4.92
C ARG A 178 -9.67 -16.25 6.09
N THR A 179 -8.96 -15.16 5.80
CA THR A 179 -8.44 -14.27 6.85
C THR A 179 -9.55 -13.47 7.52
N TYR A 180 -10.47 -12.86 6.75
CA TYR A 180 -11.63 -12.16 7.30
C TYR A 180 -12.49 -13.07 8.18
N GLU A 181 -12.77 -14.30 7.74
CA GLU A 181 -13.53 -15.27 8.53
C GLU A 181 -12.80 -15.63 9.83
N ALA A 182 -11.47 -15.74 9.82
CA ALA A 182 -10.69 -15.97 11.02
C ALA A 182 -10.79 -14.79 11.99
N VAL A 183 -10.71 -13.57 11.52
CA VAL A 183 -10.90 -12.34 12.33
C VAL A 183 -12.31 -12.31 12.92
N LEU A 184 -13.35 -12.56 12.13
CA LEU A 184 -14.75 -12.60 12.60
C LEU A 184 -14.98 -13.63 13.70
N ARG A 185 -14.29 -14.79 13.65
CA ARG A 185 -14.39 -15.78 14.72
C ARG A 185 -13.73 -15.33 16.01
N ARG A 186 -12.60 -14.59 15.95
CA ARG A 186 -11.81 -14.19 17.12
C ARG A 186 -12.29 -12.87 17.73
N SER A 187 -12.55 -11.88 16.89
CA SER A 187 -12.83 -10.50 17.30
C SER A 187 -14.32 -10.12 17.26
N ARG A 188 -15.22 -11.07 17.57
CA ARG A 188 -16.69 -10.89 17.53
C ARG A 188 -17.21 -9.69 18.33
N GLN A 189 -16.48 -9.29 19.38
CA GLN A 189 -16.87 -8.21 20.28
C GLN A 189 -16.14 -6.89 19.98
N VAL A 190 -15.48 -6.79 18.83
CA VAL A 190 -14.77 -5.58 18.40
C VAL A 190 -15.44 -5.03 17.15
N PRO A 191 -16.47 -4.15 17.30
CA PRO A 191 -17.31 -3.71 16.20
C PRO A 191 -16.53 -3.22 14.97
N PRO A 192 -15.48 -2.39 15.08
CA PRO A 192 -14.74 -1.92 13.91
C PRO A 192 -14.08 -3.06 13.10
N LEU A 193 -13.59 -4.10 13.78
CA LEU A 193 -12.98 -5.25 13.10
C LEU A 193 -14.04 -6.13 12.43
N VAL A 194 -15.19 -6.28 13.07
CA VAL A 194 -16.33 -7.02 12.51
C VAL A 194 -16.83 -6.33 11.25
N GLU A 195 -17.04 -5.01 11.30
CA GLU A 195 -17.48 -4.21 10.16
C GLU A 195 -16.48 -4.29 8.99
N ALA A 196 -15.18 -4.05 9.26
CA ALA A 196 -14.15 -4.13 8.25
C ALA A 196 -14.08 -5.53 7.59
N ALA A 197 -14.09 -6.59 8.40
CA ALA A 197 -14.01 -7.96 7.88
C ALA A 197 -15.26 -8.36 7.09
N ARG A 198 -16.46 -7.93 7.52
CA ARG A 198 -17.70 -8.14 6.75
C ARG A 198 -17.68 -7.38 5.44
N GLY A 199 -17.27 -6.11 5.46
CA GLY A 199 -17.13 -5.29 4.26
C GLY A 199 -16.19 -5.93 3.25
N GLY A 200 -15.04 -6.43 3.70
CA GLY A 200 -14.09 -7.17 2.87
C GLY A 200 -14.68 -8.46 2.28
N LEU A 201 -15.41 -9.24 3.07
CA LEU A 201 -16.11 -10.45 2.60
C LEU A 201 -17.18 -10.14 1.56
N ALA A 202 -17.96 -9.08 1.78
CA ALA A 202 -18.97 -8.65 0.81
C ALA A 202 -18.31 -8.19 -0.49
N GLY A 203 -17.24 -7.39 -0.40
CA GLY A 203 -16.45 -6.95 -1.55
C GLY A 203 -15.90 -8.13 -2.37
N CYS A 204 -15.25 -9.08 -1.72
CA CYS A 204 -14.75 -10.29 -2.37
C CYS A 204 -15.87 -11.11 -3.02
N SER A 205 -17.03 -11.22 -2.36
CA SER A 205 -18.17 -11.92 -2.96
C SER A 205 -18.67 -11.23 -4.23
N VAL A 206 -18.64 -9.90 -4.29
CA VAL A 206 -18.97 -9.14 -5.50
C VAL A 206 -17.94 -9.37 -6.60
N GLU A 207 -16.64 -9.29 -6.29
CA GLU A 207 -15.59 -9.51 -7.30
C GLU A 207 -15.62 -10.93 -7.88
N ASP A 208 -15.75 -11.96 -7.03
CA ASP A 208 -15.93 -13.35 -7.49
C ASP A 208 -17.19 -13.51 -8.37
N GLY A 209 -18.29 -12.82 -8.01
CA GLY A 209 -19.50 -12.80 -8.79
C GLY A 209 -19.32 -12.16 -10.17
N LYS A 210 -18.54 -11.07 -10.27
CA LYS A 210 -18.19 -10.44 -11.55
C LYS A 210 -17.37 -11.38 -12.44
N VAL A 211 -16.42 -12.12 -11.86
CA VAL A 211 -15.63 -13.13 -12.58
C VAL A 211 -16.58 -14.22 -13.13
N SER A 212 -17.49 -14.74 -12.31
CA SER A 212 -18.48 -15.73 -12.73
C SER A 212 -19.38 -15.19 -13.84
N LEU A 213 -19.81 -13.92 -13.72
CA LEU A 213 -20.67 -13.26 -14.72
C LEU A 213 -19.94 -13.13 -16.07
N SER A 214 -18.68 -12.71 -16.06
CA SER A 214 -17.87 -12.59 -17.27
C SER A 214 -17.60 -13.94 -17.94
N ALA A 215 -17.57 -15.02 -17.17
CA ALA A 215 -17.48 -16.40 -17.67
C ALA A 215 -18.82 -16.98 -18.15
N GLY A 216 -19.91 -16.22 -18.08
CA GLY A 216 -21.25 -16.69 -18.43
C GLY A 216 -21.91 -17.62 -17.40
N ALA A 217 -21.29 -17.83 -16.24
CA ALA A 217 -21.78 -18.67 -15.15
C ALA A 217 -22.83 -17.90 -14.33
N LEU A 218 -23.99 -17.62 -14.94
CA LEU A 218 -25.01 -16.71 -14.38
C LEU A 218 -25.58 -17.17 -13.03
N GLN A 219 -25.66 -18.48 -12.78
CA GLN A 219 -26.15 -19.00 -11.49
C GLN A 219 -25.13 -18.75 -10.38
N ASP A 220 -23.85 -19.02 -10.64
CA ASP A 220 -22.78 -18.81 -9.68
C ASP A 220 -22.60 -17.32 -9.39
N ALA A 221 -22.65 -16.48 -10.43
CA ALA A 221 -22.60 -15.03 -10.29
C ALA A 221 -23.70 -14.53 -9.34
N GLU A 222 -24.94 -14.94 -9.57
CA GLU A 222 -26.06 -14.56 -8.71
C GLU A 222 -25.90 -15.05 -7.27
N ALA A 223 -25.44 -16.29 -7.07
CA ALA A 223 -25.18 -16.82 -5.73
C ALA A 223 -24.15 -15.99 -4.96
N ARG A 224 -23.07 -15.56 -5.64
CA ARG A 224 -22.05 -14.69 -5.07
C ARG A 224 -22.58 -13.30 -4.71
N PHE A 225 -23.34 -12.67 -5.60
CA PHE A 225 -23.96 -11.37 -5.31
C PHE A 225 -24.98 -11.47 -4.15
N ARG A 226 -25.78 -12.54 -4.09
CA ARG A 226 -26.68 -12.77 -2.96
C ARG A 226 -25.94 -13.00 -1.63
N LYS A 227 -24.75 -13.63 -1.68
CA LYS A 227 -23.90 -13.74 -0.50
C LYS A 227 -23.47 -12.35 0.00
N ALA A 228 -23.04 -11.44 -0.88
CA ALA A 228 -22.72 -10.07 -0.50
C ALA A 228 -23.92 -9.35 0.14
N ILE A 229 -25.11 -9.49 -0.45
CA ILE A 229 -26.36 -8.92 0.11
C ILE A 229 -26.66 -9.48 1.51
N SER A 230 -26.45 -10.78 1.74
CA SER A 230 -26.71 -11.40 3.04
C SER A 230 -25.75 -10.94 4.15
N ILE A 231 -24.57 -10.47 3.80
CA ILE A 231 -23.62 -9.87 4.73
C ILE A 231 -24.16 -8.51 5.23
N GLY A 232 -24.83 -7.76 4.35
CA GLY A 232 -25.60 -6.58 4.72
C GLY A 232 -24.81 -5.28 4.84
N GLU A 233 -23.50 -5.31 4.71
CA GLU A 233 -22.63 -4.13 4.85
C GLU A 233 -21.36 -4.24 4.00
N PRO A 234 -20.76 -3.11 3.60
CA PRO A 234 -21.32 -1.75 3.69
C PRO A 234 -22.44 -1.53 2.65
N ASP A 235 -23.33 -0.58 2.90
CA ASP A 235 -24.49 -0.28 2.04
C ASP A 235 -24.15 -0.13 0.56
N SER A 236 -23.03 0.50 0.23
CA SER A 236 -22.58 0.69 -1.17
C SER A 236 -22.31 -0.65 -1.86
N VAL A 237 -21.73 -1.62 -1.16
CA VAL A 237 -21.46 -2.96 -1.70
C VAL A 237 -22.77 -3.74 -1.84
N VAL A 238 -23.69 -3.60 -0.89
CA VAL A 238 -25.02 -4.22 -0.94
C VAL A 238 -25.83 -3.67 -2.13
N ARG A 239 -25.83 -2.35 -2.34
CA ARG A 239 -26.47 -1.73 -3.52
C ARG A 239 -25.86 -2.20 -4.83
N LEU A 240 -24.52 -2.26 -4.90
CA LEU A 240 -23.82 -2.79 -6.07
C LEU A 240 -24.20 -4.26 -6.33
N ALA A 241 -24.28 -5.07 -5.28
CA ALA A 241 -24.68 -6.46 -5.42
C ALA A 241 -26.14 -6.58 -5.93
N TRP A 242 -27.08 -5.75 -5.46
CA TRP A 242 -28.45 -5.70 -5.99
C TRP A 242 -28.49 -5.29 -7.47
N LEU A 243 -27.72 -4.29 -7.88
CA LEU A 243 -27.57 -3.90 -9.29
C LEU A 243 -27.11 -5.10 -10.13
N LEU A 244 -26.06 -5.81 -9.69
CA LEU A 244 -25.49 -6.94 -10.41
C LEU A 244 -26.42 -8.18 -10.42
N VAL A 245 -27.24 -8.40 -9.38
CA VAL A 245 -28.33 -9.38 -9.42
C VAL A 245 -29.33 -9.00 -10.50
N GLY A 246 -29.68 -7.71 -10.60
CA GLY A 246 -30.57 -7.19 -11.65
C GLY A 246 -30.01 -7.48 -13.05
N ASP A 247 -28.73 -7.13 -13.30
CA ASP A 247 -28.04 -7.40 -14.56
C ASP A 247 -28.05 -8.90 -14.91
N THR A 248 -27.76 -9.75 -13.91
CA THR A 248 -27.72 -11.21 -14.07
C THR A 248 -29.11 -11.79 -14.38
N ARG A 249 -30.14 -11.30 -13.72
CA ARG A 249 -31.54 -11.75 -13.94
C ARG A 249 -32.08 -11.28 -15.28
N TRP A 250 -31.75 -10.07 -15.68
CA TRP A 250 -32.08 -9.58 -17.01
C TRP A 250 -31.45 -10.45 -18.10
N ALA A 251 -30.17 -10.80 -17.96
CA ALA A 251 -29.49 -11.73 -18.87
C ALA A 251 -30.12 -13.12 -18.94
N LYS A 252 -30.76 -13.55 -17.85
CA LYS A 252 -31.58 -14.81 -17.81
C LYS A 252 -32.98 -14.67 -18.39
N GLY A 253 -33.41 -13.45 -18.78
CA GLY A 253 -34.78 -13.17 -19.24
C GLY A 253 -35.79 -12.98 -18.10
N ASP A 254 -35.38 -13.01 -16.85
CA ASP A 254 -36.24 -12.81 -15.68
C ASP A 254 -36.38 -11.30 -15.37
N THR A 255 -37.20 -10.64 -16.19
CA THR A 255 -37.40 -9.20 -16.16
C THR A 255 -38.05 -8.70 -14.86
N ALA A 256 -38.93 -9.51 -14.27
CA ALA A 256 -39.64 -9.13 -13.04
C ALA A 256 -38.66 -9.04 -11.84
N VAL A 257 -37.80 -10.05 -11.67
CA VAL A 257 -36.81 -10.08 -10.60
C VAL A 257 -35.72 -9.05 -10.87
N ALA A 258 -35.33 -8.82 -12.14
CA ALA A 258 -34.41 -7.77 -12.51
C ALA A 258 -34.90 -6.38 -12.06
N GLN A 259 -36.16 -6.08 -12.35
CA GLN A 259 -36.83 -4.83 -11.98
C GLN A 259 -36.83 -4.61 -10.45
N ASP A 260 -37.18 -5.64 -9.65
CA ASP A 260 -37.17 -5.57 -8.19
C ASP A 260 -35.72 -5.31 -7.67
N SER A 261 -34.74 -6.00 -8.25
CA SER A 261 -33.34 -5.87 -7.88
C SER A 261 -32.80 -4.45 -8.13
N TYR A 262 -33.11 -3.85 -9.28
CA TYR A 262 -32.72 -2.47 -9.56
C TYR A 262 -33.37 -1.47 -8.61
N ARG A 263 -34.65 -1.65 -8.27
CA ARG A 263 -35.31 -0.81 -7.26
C ARG A 263 -34.65 -0.91 -5.90
N ARG A 264 -34.20 -2.09 -5.49
CA ARG A 264 -33.46 -2.27 -4.23
C ARG A 264 -32.09 -1.59 -4.27
N ALA A 265 -31.41 -1.60 -5.41
CA ALA A 265 -30.15 -0.89 -5.60
C ALA A 265 -30.30 0.66 -5.49
N ILE A 266 -31.46 1.19 -5.87
CA ILE A 266 -31.79 2.62 -5.80
C ILE A 266 -32.25 3.01 -4.39
N SER A 267 -32.97 2.12 -3.68
CA SER A 267 -33.59 2.42 -2.40
C SER A 267 -32.57 2.84 -1.33
N GLY A 268 -32.81 3.99 -0.70
CA GLY A 268 -31.94 4.51 0.37
C GLY A 268 -30.60 5.07 -0.10
N ALA A 269 -30.41 5.21 -1.41
CA ALA A 269 -29.21 5.83 -1.95
C ALA A 269 -29.18 7.34 -1.65
N ALA A 270 -27.98 7.89 -1.41
CA ALA A 270 -27.79 9.32 -1.31
C ALA A 270 -27.93 9.99 -2.68
N GLU A 271 -28.21 11.29 -2.69
CA GLU A 271 -28.27 12.07 -3.94
C GLU A 271 -26.90 11.99 -4.66
N GLY A 272 -26.92 11.68 -5.95
CA GLY A 272 -25.72 11.55 -6.76
C GLY A 272 -24.98 10.22 -6.63
N ASP A 273 -25.54 9.21 -5.94
CA ASP A 273 -24.93 7.88 -5.85
C ASP A 273 -24.78 7.24 -7.24
N PRO A 274 -23.56 6.93 -7.69
CA PRO A 274 -23.31 6.41 -9.03
C PRO A 274 -23.91 5.00 -9.26
N ILE A 275 -24.06 4.22 -8.20
CA ILE A 275 -24.67 2.87 -8.29
C ILE A 275 -26.18 3.00 -8.52
N ALA A 276 -26.82 3.91 -7.77
CA ALA A 276 -28.24 4.19 -7.95
C ALA A 276 -28.55 4.76 -9.34
N ALA A 277 -27.76 5.73 -9.81
CA ALA A 277 -27.90 6.30 -11.16
C ALA A 277 -27.80 5.21 -12.25
N ARG A 278 -26.82 4.29 -12.11
CA ARG A 278 -26.70 3.17 -13.04
C ARG A 278 -27.88 2.22 -12.96
N ALA A 279 -28.39 1.95 -11.75
CA ALA A 279 -29.56 1.09 -11.57
C ALA A 279 -30.83 1.71 -12.17
N GLU A 280 -31.01 3.04 -12.07
CA GLU A 280 -32.10 3.77 -12.70
C GLU A 280 -32.03 3.69 -14.23
N ASP A 281 -30.84 3.85 -14.82
CA ASP A 281 -30.66 3.71 -16.26
C ASP A 281 -31.04 2.30 -16.74
N GLN A 282 -30.56 1.26 -16.05
CA GLN A 282 -30.89 -0.13 -16.36
C GLN A 282 -32.40 -0.39 -16.22
N LEU A 283 -33.02 0.11 -15.16
CA LEU A 283 -34.47 0.00 -14.94
C LEU A 283 -35.27 0.67 -16.05
N ASN A 284 -34.86 1.87 -16.47
CA ASN A 284 -35.52 2.61 -17.56
C ASN A 284 -35.38 1.86 -18.90
N ARG A 285 -34.23 1.31 -19.21
CA ARG A 285 -34.01 0.45 -20.39
C ARG A 285 -34.91 -0.78 -20.36
N LEU A 286 -34.99 -1.46 -19.21
CA LEU A 286 -35.85 -2.63 -19.03
C LEU A 286 -37.32 -2.30 -19.26
N LEU A 287 -37.80 -1.12 -18.86
CA LEU A 287 -39.16 -0.65 -18.99
C LEU A 287 -39.49 -0.01 -20.35
N GLY A 288 -38.52 0.04 -21.27
CA GLY A 288 -38.69 0.69 -22.58
C GLY A 288 -38.80 2.22 -22.48
N LYS A 289 -38.42 2.83 -21.35
CA LYS A 289 -38.44 4.29 -21.11
C LYS A 289 -37.13 4.98 -21.45
N GLY A 290 -36.12 4.24 -21.85
CA GLY A 290 -34.85 4.81 -22.29
C GLY A 290 -35.02 5.47 -23.65
N SER A 291 -34.70 6.75 -23.77
CA SER A 291 -34.59 7.42 -25.09
C SER A 291 -33.55 6.65 -25.92
N PRO A 292 -33.79 6.40 -27.19
CA PRO A 292 -32.73 5.94 -28.07
C PRO A 292 -31.67 7.03 -28.09
N THR A 293 -30.49 6.77 -27.50
CA THR A 293 -29.31 7.61 -27.72
C THR A 293 -28.96 7.54 -29.20
N PRO A 294 -28.75 8.70 -29.84
CA PRO A 294 -28.40 8.76 -31.26
C PRO A 294 -27.03 8.12 -31.53
#